data_57975a26b1eaf568bc46fc48f4a35742
#
_entry.id   57975a26b1eaf568bc46fc48f4a35742
#
_cell.length_a   1.000
_cell.length_b   1.000
_cell.length_c   1.000
_cell.angle_alpha   90.00
_cell.angle_beta   90.00
_cell.angle_gamma   90.00
#
_symmetry.space_group_name_H-M   'P 1'
#
loop_
_entity.id
_entity.type
_entity.pdbx_description
1 polymer ?
#
loop_
_entity_poly.entity_id
_entity_poly.type
_entity_poly.pdbx_seq_one_letter_code
_entity_poly.pdbx_strand_id
1 'polypeptide(L)'
;NQQYQLEMEKAKSAQPSAPKSEKYGDVRKCPACGAIVPSMAAKCQECGHEFVNVGANMTTRLLMQKIDEIQSQSALLQNGVNAKDKETAAVETNAARQQVEERTIQAIQNFPIPNTKEDILEFMTLCMSNSGADNSVQNPIQKAWMAKMKQTIAKVQVSMPNDKDAQMLIWQYNQMIEEGNSKFKNIFKWMGI
;
A
#
# COMPACT_ATOMS: atom_id res chain seq x y z
N ASN A 1 55.31 17.84 -36.86
CA ASN A 1 54.83 17.28 -35.55
C ASN A 1 53.97 18.24 -34.71
N GLN A 2 54.11 19.53 -34.78
CA GLN A 2 53.29 20.49 -34.06
C GLN A 2 51.87 20.66 -34.66
N GLN A 3 51.73 20.57 -35.96
CA GLN A 3 50.45 20.65 -36.64
C GLN A 3 49.51 19.50 -36.34
N TYR A 4 50.07 18.30 -36.20
CA TYR A 4 49.33 17.07 -35.85
C TYR A 4 48.80 17.10 -34.41
N GLN A 5 49.52 17.75 -33.48
CA GLN A 5 49.06 17.90 -32.09
C GLN A 5 47.95 18.94 -31.97
N LEU A 6 48.01 20.01 -32.77
CA LEU A 6 46.94 21.02 -32.81
C LEU A 6 45.63 20.48 -33.41
N GLU A 7 45.68 19.59 -34.38
CA GLU A 7 44.48 18.92 -34.92
C GLU A 7 43.90 17.89 -33.95
N MET A 8 44.71 17.19 -33.19
CA MET A 8 44.27 16.26 -32.17
C MET A 8 43.61 16.99 -30.97
N GLU A 9 44.07 18.17 -30.60
CA GLU A 9 43.44 18.99 -29.56
C GLU A 9 42.10 19.60 -30.06
N LYS A 10 42.02 20.01 -31.31
CA LYS A 10 40.76 20.46 -31.91
C LYS A 10 39.72 19.34 -32.04
N ALA A 11 40.15 18.12 -32.36
CA ALA A 11 39.29 16.94 -32.42
C ALA A 11 38.76 16.52 -31.03
N LYS A 12 39.54 16.72 -29.97
CA LYS A 12 39.11 16.46 -28.58
C LYS A 12 38.14 17.48 -28.06
N SER A 13 38.21 18.74 -28.52
CA SER A 13 37.26 19.79 -28.13
C SER A 13 35.95 19.78 -28.92
N ALA A 14 35.90 18.98 -30.01
CA ALA A 14 34.69 18.84 -30.86
C ALA A 14 33.92 17.55 -30.58
N GLN A 15 34.27 16.79 -29.54
CA GLN A 15 33.38 15.71 -29.10
C GLN A 15 32.11 16.35 -28.51
N PRO A 16 30.91 16.07 -29.08
CA PRO A 16 29.69 16.45 -28.43
C PRO A 16 29.69 15.79 -27.05
N SER A 17 29.68 16.63 -26.02
CA SER A 17 29.47 16.15 -24.65
C SER A 17 28.24 15.24 -24.67
N ALA A 18 28.43 13.98 -24.27
CA ALA A 18 27.30 13.07 -24.09
C ALA A 18 26.23 13.82 -23.30
N PRO A 19 24.96 13.79 -23.73
CA PRO A 19 23.91 14.48 -23.03
C PRO A 19 23.98 14.06 -21.57
N LYS A 20 24.23 15.02 -20.67
CA LYS A 20 24.13 14.81 -19.24
C LYS A 20 22.73 14.28 -19.03
N SER A 21 22.59 12.98 -18.72
CA SER A 21 21.33 12.44 -18.26
C SER A 21 21.07 13.12 -16.92
N GLU A 22 20.37 14.24 -16.97
CA GLU A 22 19.68 14.73 -15.79
C GLU A 22 18.80 13.55 -15.38
N LYS A 23 19.11 12.93 -14.26
CA LYS A 23 18.22 11.97 -13.60
C LYS A 23 17.00 12.76 -13.15
N TYR A 24 16.10 13.01 -14.08
CA TYR A 24 14.70 13.30 -13.72
C TYR A 24 14.23 12.06 -12.97
N GLY A 25 13.95 12.23 -11.69
CA GLY A 25 13.37 11.16 -10.90
C GLY A 25 12.16 10.60 -11.64
N ASP A 26 11.95 9.29 -11.54
CA ASP A 26 10.88 8.48 -12.13
C ASP A 26 10.13 9.10 -13.31
N VAL A 27 10.76 9.07 -14.48
CA VAL A 27 10.18 9.62 -15.72
C VAL A 27 9.24 8.58 -16.30
N ARG A 28 7.95 8.77 -16.09
CA ARG A 28 6.90 7.92 -16.68
C ARG A 28 6.73 8.31 -18.16
N LYS A 29 6.65 7.28 -19.03
CA LYS A 29 6.32 7.49 -20.45
C LYS A 29 4.83 7.28 -20.68
N CYS A 30 4.22 8.13 -21.49
CA CYS A 30 2.86 7.97 -21.93
C CYS A 30 2.71 6.67 -22.76
N PRO A 31 1.80 5.74 -22.41
CA PRO A 31 1.62 4.50 -23.16
C PRO A 31 1.03 4.72 -24.56
N ALA A 32 0.36 5.86 -24.80
CA ALA A 32 -0.27 6.15 -26.07
C ALA A 32 0.69 6.81 -27.08
N CYS A 33 1.59 7.72 -26.63
CA CYS A 33 2.46 8.48 -27.56
C CYS A 33 3.95 8.39 -27.21
N GLY A 34 4.33 7.76 -26.09
CA GLY A 34 5.72 7.63 -25.65
C GLY A 34 6.33 8.90 -25.05
N ALA A 35 5.61 10.02 -25.01
CA ALA A 35 6.07 11.27 -24.41
C ALA A 35 6.39 11.10 -22.92
N ILE A 36 7.39 11.82 -22.47
CA ILE A 36 7.77 11.89 -21.06
C ILE A 36 6.71 12.68 -20.30
N VAL A 37 6.14 12.11 -19.25
CA VAL A 37 5.13 12.75 -18.42
C VAL A 37 5.55 12.76 -16.96
N PRO A 38 5.26 13.84 -16.22
CA PRO A 38 5.47 13.90 -14.78
C PRO A 38 4.72 12.74 -14.07
N SER A 39 5.30 12.21 -13.02
CA SER A 39 4.74 11.06 -12.27
C SER A 39 3.32 11.28 -11.74
N MET A 40 2.94 12.55 -11.49
CA MET A 40 1.63 12.95 -10.96
C MET A 40 0.70 13.55 -12.03
N ALA A 41 1.03 13.45 -13.32
CA ALA A 41 0.17 13.99 -14.36
C ALA A 41 -1.10 13.13 -14.52
N ALA A 42 -2.25 13.76 -14.42
CA ALA A 42 -3.54 13.10 -14.69
C ALA A 42 -3.82 12.93 -16.21
N LYS A 43 -3.10 13.70 -17.06
CA LYS A 43 -3.29 13.72 -18.50
C LYS A 43 -1.97 13.98 -19.23
N CYS A 44 -1.75 13.30 -20.34
CA CYS A 44 -0.61 13.58 -21.20
C CYS A 44 -0.82 14.93 -21.91
N GLN A 45 0.15 15.84 -21.78
CA GLN A 45 0.08 17.15 -22.41
C GLN A 45 0.23 17.07 -23.94
N GLU A 46 0.93 16.04 -24.44
CA GLU A 46 1.19 15.86 -25.87
C GLU A 46 0.02 15.25 -26.64
N CYS A 47 -0.59 14.18 -26.12
CA CYS A 47 -1.64 13.44 -26.86
C CYS A 47 -3.01 13.47 -26.19
N GLY A 48 -3.13 14.10 -25.01
CA GLY A 48 -4.37 14.16 -24.29
C GLY A 48 -4.80 12.84 -23.60
N HIS A 49 -3.98 11.80 -23.67
CA HIS A 49 -4.28 10.53 -22.98
C HIS A 49 -4.42 10.76 -21.47
N GLU A 50 -5.57 10.39 -20.93
CA GLU A 50 -5.84 10.48 -19.50
C GLU A 50 -5.21 9.29 -18.77
N PHE A 51 -4.31 9.60 -17.84
CA PHE A 51 -3.74 8.60 -16.94
C PHE A 51 -4.73 8.36 -15.81
N VAL A 52 -5.66 7.48 -16.05
CA VAL A 52 -6.42 6.94 -14.94
C VAL A 52 -5.44 6.10 -14.14
N ASN A 53 -5.28 6.37 -12.85
CA ASN A 53 -4.51 5.52 -11.92
C ASN A 53 -5.24 4.17 -11.73
N VAL A 54 -5.52 3.50 -12.84
CA VAL A 54 -6.28 2.23 -12.88
C VAL A 54 -5.46 1.13 -12.20
N GLY A 55 -4.13 1.25 -12.21
CA GLY A 55 -3.24 0.26 -11.61
C GLY A 55 -3.25 0.30 -10.08
N ALA A 56 -3.04 1.48 -9.47
CA ALA A 56 -2.98 1.65 -8.03
C ALA A 56 -4.29 1.25 -7.36
N ASN A 57 -5.40 1.78 -7.86
CA ASN A 57 -6.74 1.41 -7.41
C ASN A 57 -7.08 -0.08 -7.61
N MET A 58 -6.43 -0.77 -8.54
CA MET A 58 -6.76 -2.15 -8.84
C MET A 58 -6.31 -3.12 -7.76
N THR A 59 -5.12 -2.92 -7.20
CA THR A 59 -4.57 -3.80 -6.17
C THR A 59 -5.35 -3.71 -4.87
N THR A 60 -5.61 -2.50 -4.39
CA THR A 60 -6.42 -2.26 -3.19
C THR A 60 -7.85 -2.73 -3.38
N ARG A 61 -8.45 -2.47 -4.54
CA ARG A 61 -9.80 -2.93 -4.90
C ARG A 61 -9.91 -4.44 -4.91
N LEU A 62 -8.95 -5.17 -5.48
CA LEU A 62 -8.97 -6.63 -5.50
C LEU A 62 -8.93 -7.24 -4.09
N LEU A 63 -8.14 -6.66 -3.18
CA LEU A 63 -8.12 -7.12 -1.79
C LEU A 63 -9.46 -6.85 -1.10
N MET A 64 -10.00 -5.64 -1.23
CA MET A 64 -11.30 -5.29 -0.64
C MET A 64 -12.42 -6.15 -1.21
N GLN A 65 -12.48 -6.35 -2.53
CA GLN A 65 -13.44 -7.24 -3.16
C GLN A 65 -13.36 -8.66 -2.60
N LYS A 66 -12.16 -9.19 -2.40
CA LYS A 66 -11.98 -10.52 -1.82
C LYS A 66 -12.48 -10.61 -0.37
N ILE A 67 -12.28 -9.55 0.41
CA ILE A 67 -12.82 -9.46 1.79
C ILE A 67 -14.35 -9.40 1.75
N ASP A 68 -14.92 -8.59 0.87
CA ASP A 68 -16.37 -8.47 0.70
C ASP A 68 -17.02 -9.78 0.26
N GLU A 69 -16.38 -10.53 -0.63
CA GLU A 69 -16.81 -11.87 -1.03
C GLU A 69 -16.85 -12.85 0.15
N ILE A 70 -15.82 -12.85 1.01
CA ILE A 70 -15.77 -13.66 2.23
C ILE A 70 -16.92 -13.29 3.17
N GLN A 71 -17.17 -12.02 3.38
CA GLN A 71 -18.24 -11.52 4.26
C GLN A 71 -19.63 -11.85 3.69
N SER A 72 -19.83 -11.71 2.38
CA SER A 72 -21.10 -12.01 1.71
C SER A 72 -21.45 -13.50 1.77
N GLN A 73 -20.47 -14.39 1.60
CA GLN A 73 -20.65 -15.85 1.75
C GLN A 73 -21.11 -16.20 3.17
N SER A 74 -20.61 -15.51 4.17
CA SER A 74 -21.02 -15.70 5.56
C SER A 74 -22.48 -15.31 5.82
N ALA A 75 -22.93 -14.19 5.25
CA ALA A 75 -24.31 -13.75 5.39
C ALA A 75 -25.30 -14.78 4.81
N LEU A 76 -24.94 -15.41 3.69
CA LEU A 76 -25.72 -16.48 3.08
C LEU A 76 -25.79 -17.74 3.97
N LEU A 77 -24.67 -18.12 4.60
CA LEU A 77 -24.62 -19.26 5.52
C LEU A 77 -25.46 -19.00 6.78
N GLN A 78 -25.47 -17.79 7.32
CA GLN A 78 -26.27 -17.42 8.48
C GLN A 78 -27.78 -17.45 8.20
N ASN A 79 -28.20 -17.09 6.99
CA ASN A 79 -29.60 -17.10 6.58
C ASN A 79 -30.13 -18.52 6.28
N GLY A 80 -29.25 -19.49 6.10
CA GLY A 80 -29.59 -20.91 5.82
C GLY A 80 -29.67 -21.79 7.07
N VAL A 81 -29.38 -21.25 8.25
CA VAL A 81 -29.41 -22.03 9.52
C VAL A 81 -30.85 -22.27 9.95
N ASN A 82 -31.35 -23.46 9.66
CA ASN A 82 -32.61 -23.99 10.17
C ASN A 82 -32.38 -24.70 11.51
N ALA A 83 -31.87 -23.96 12.50
CA ALA A 83 -31.66 -24.55 13.82
C ALA A 83 -32.98 -24.83 14.54
N LYS A 84 -33.14 -26.05 15.03
CA LYS A 84 -34.35 -26.50 15.74
C LYS A 84 -34.47 -25.89 17.14
N ASP A 85 -33.36 -25.35 17.67
CA ASP A 85 -33.33 -24.66 18.97
C ASP A 85 -32.34 -23.49 18.96
N LYS A 86 -32.49 -22.57 19.94
CA LYS A 86 -31.68 -21.36 20.04
C LYS A 86 -30.21 -21.62 20.37
N GLU A 87 -29.90 -22.69 21.05
CA GLU A 87 -28.54 -23.00 21.51
C GLU A 87 -27.70 -23.52 20.35
N THR A 88 -28.25 -24.43 19.55
CA THR A 88 -27.61 -24.90 18.31
C THR A 88 -27.40 -23.76 17.31
N ALA A 89 -28.39 -22.86 17.14
CA ALA A 89 -28.27 -21.69 16.29
C ALA A 89 -27.12 -20.75 16.71
N ALA A 90 -26.95 -20.55 18.03
CA ALA A 90 -25.88 -19.70 18.56
C ALA A 90 -24.50 -20.31 18.30
N VAL A 91 -24.34 -21.61 18.46
CA VAL A 91 -23.08 -22.32 18.20
C VAL A 91 -22.72 -22.27 16.73
N GLU A 92 -23.64 -22.56 15.82
CA GLU A 92 -23.45 -22.50 14.37
C GLU A 92 -23.12 -21.07 13.90
N THR A 93 -23.80 -20.05 14.43
CA THR A 93 -23.51 -18.65 14.13
C THR A 93 -22.12 -18.23 14.58
N ASN A 94 -21.66 -18.67 15.75
CA ASN A 94 -20.33 -18.38 16.26
C ASN A 94 -19.25 -19.07 15.42
N ALA A 95 -19.46 -20.34 15.06
CA ALA A 95 -18.53 -21.06 14.18
C ALA A 95 -18.42 -20.40 12.79
N ALA A 96 -19.54 -19.96 12.22
CA ALA A 96 -19.54 -19.23 10.95
C ALA A 96 -18.78 -17.88 11.05
N ARG A 97 -18.94 -17.15 12.16
CA ARG A 97 -18.19 -15.90 12.40
C ARG A 97 -16.69 -16.14 12.52
N GLN A 98 -16.27 -17.14 13.27
CA GLN A 98 -14.85 -17.51 13.39
C GLN A 98 -14.25 -17.89 12.04
N GLN A 99 -14.97 -18.67 11.23
CA GLN A 99 -14.51 -19.05 9.89
C GLN A 99 -14.32 -17.84 8.96
N VAL A 100 -15.23 -16.85 9.03
CA VAL A 100 -15.12 -15.61 8.26
C VAL A 100 -13.92 -14.80 8.73
N GLU A 101 -13.74 -14.66 10.04
CA GLU A 101 -12.60 -13.95 10.63
C GLU A 101 -11.28 -14.58 10.18
N GLU A 102 -11.14 -15.89 10.28
CA GLU A 102 -9.94 -16.62 9.84
C GLU A 102 -9.66 -16.45 8.35
N ARG A 103 -10.67 -16.57 7.49
CA ARG A 103 -10.54 -16.37 6.05
C ARG A 103 -10.15 -14.94 5.71
N THR A 104 -10.72 -13.96 6.40
CA THR A 104 -10.38 -12.54 6.23
C THR A 104 -8.93 -12.28 6.62
N ILE A 105 -8.48 -12.80 7.76
CA ILE A 105 -7.09 -12.71 8.21
C ILE A 105 -6.14 -13.32 7.17
N GLN A 106 -6.45 -14.53 6.68
CA GLN A 106 -5.66 -15.20 5.65
C GLN A 106 -5.62 -14.40 4.34
N ALA A 107 -6.74 -13.82 3.92
CA ALA A 107 -6.80 -12.98 2.73
C ALA A 107 -5.88 -11.76 2.86
N ILE A 108 -5.87 -11.07 4.01
CA ILE A 108 -5.01 -9.92 4.28
C ILE A 108 -3.53 -10.36 4.33
N GLN A 109 -3.22 -11.41 5.09
CA GLN A 109 -1.84 -11.86 5.30
C GLN A 109 -1.17 -12.37 4.03
N ASN A 110 -1.92 -13.13 3.21
CA ASN A 110 -1.41 -13.74 2.00
C ASN A 110 -1.48 -12.83 0.77
N PHE A 111 -2.13 -11.67 0.88
CA PHE A 111 -2.21 -10.75 -0.25
C PHE A 111 -0.82 -10.22 -0.63
N PRO A 112 -0.43 -10.25 -1.91
CA PRO A 112 0.88 -9.77 -2.34
C PRO A 112 1.01 -8.25 -2.14
N ILE A 113 2.17 -7.82 -1.64
CA ILE A 113 2.47 -6.39 -1.55
C ILE A 113 2.82 -5.88 -2.96
N PRO A 114 2.19 -4.77 -3.41
CA PRO A 114 2.44 -4.19 -4.73
C PRO A 114 3.92 -3.90 -5.02
N ASN A 115 4.25 -3.69 -6.31
CA ASN A 115 5.62 -3.43 -6.75
C ASN A 115 5.85 -2.01 -7.29
N THR A 116 4.77 -1.27 -7.63
CA THR A 116 4.89 0.13 -8.06
C THR A 116 4.81 1.07 -6.87
N LYS A 117 5.44 2.24 -6.97
CA LYS A 117 5.40 3.24 -5.89
C LYS A 117 3.97 3.65 -5.55
N GLU A 118 3.18 3.98 -6.55
CA GLU A 118 1.82 4.46 -6.42
C GLU A 118 0.93 3.41 -5.72
N ASP A 119 1.01 2.16 -6.17
CA ASP A 119 0.28 1.05 -5.57
C ASP A 119 0.70 0.80 -4.11
N ILE A 120 2.01 0.92 -3.82
CA ILE A 120 2.53 0.75 -2.45
C ILE A 120 1.99 1.84 -1.53
N LEU A 121 2.02 3.12 -1.95
CA LEU A 121 1.51 4.24 -1.14
C LEU A 121 0.01 4.09 -0.86
N GLU A 122 -0.77 3.70 -1.86
CA GLU A 122 -2.19 3.44 -1.70
C GLU A 122 -2.45 2.24 -0.79
N PHE A 123 -1.67 1.17 -0.96
CA PHE A 123 -1.75 -0.01 -0.11
C PHE A 123 -1.38 0.27 1.35
N MET A 124 -0.36 1.11 1.59
CA MET A 124 -0.02 1.60 2.92
C MET A 124 -1.17 2.38 3.55
N THR A 125 -1.81 3.26 2.78
CA THR A 125 -2.97 4.03 3.24
C THR A 125 -4.14 3.11 3.61
N LEU A 126 -4.42 2.09 2.79
CA LEU A 126 -5.42 1.07 3.09
C LEU A 126 -5.09 0.31 4.38
N CYS A 127 -3.85 -0.16 4.54
CA CYS A 127 -3.41 -0.86 5.75
C CYS A 127 -3.55 0.04 6.99
N MET A 128 -3.13 1.30 6.90
CA MET A 128 -3.21 2.26 8.00
C MET A 128 -4.65 2.50 8.44
N SER A 129 -5.57 2.71 7.49
CA SER A 129 -6.99 2.94 7.76
C SER A 129 -7.67 1.76 8.46
N ASN A 130 -7.23 0.54 8.20
CA ASN A 130 -7.81 -0.69 8.76
C ASN A 130 -7.06 -1.22 9.99
N SER A 131 -5.87 -0.69 10.30
CA SER A 131 -5.08 -1.13 11.47
C SER A 131 -5.67 -0.71 12.81
N GLY A 132 -6.47 0.37 12.83
CA GLY A 132 -6.96 0.97 14.07
C GLY A 132 -5.83 1.60 14.90
N ALA A 133 -6.16 2.67 15.63
CA ALA A 133 -5.22 3.32 16.54
C ALA A 133 -5.17 2.67 17.93
N ASP A 134 -6.17 1.86 18.25
CA ASP A 134 -6.36 1.32 19.60
C ASP A 134 -5.83 -0.13 19.69
N ASN A 135 -4.66 -0.26 20.27
CA ASN A 135 -4.06 -1.56 20.60
C ASN A 135 -4.77 -2.29 21.76
N SER A 136 -5.71 -1.62 22.44
CA SER A 136 -6.47 -2.22 23.56
C SER A 136 -7.50 -3.21 23.09
N VAL A 137 -8.05 -3.00 21.90
CA VAL A 137 -9.02 -3.91 21.31
C VAL A 137 -8.26 -5.04 20.60
N GLN A 138 -8.35 -6.24 21.15
CA GLN A 138 -7.72 -7.43 20.58
C GLN A 138 -8.47 -7.93 19.34
N ASN A 139 -8.69 -7.06 18.35
CA ASN A 139 -9.33 -7.45 17.10
C ASN A 139 -8.32 -8.18 16.20
N PRO A 140 -8.50 -9.48 15.93
CA PRO A 140 -7.55 -10.26 15.12
C PRO A 140 -7.40 -9.74 13.69
N ILE A 141 -8.46 -9.18 13.09
CA ILE A 141 -8.42 -8.59 11.75
C ILE A 141 -7.55 -7.32 11.75
N GLN A 142 -7.69 -6.45 12.77
CA GLN A 142 -6.82 -5.26 12.91
C GLN A 142 -5.35 -5.65 13.08
N LYS A 143 -5.07 -6.69 13.87
CA LYS A 143 -3.71 -7.24 14.00
C LYS A 143 -3.15 -7.73 12.68
N ALA A 144 -3.97 -8.36 11.84
CA ALA A 144 -3.56 -8.79 10.50
C ALA A 144 -3.20 -7.59 9.60
N TRP A 145 -3.97 -6.51 9.65
CA TRP A 145 -3.67 -5.27 8.94
C TRP A 145 -2.39 -4.59 9.46
N MET A 146 -2.19 -4.54 10.78
CA MET A 146 -0.94 -4.04 11.37
C MET A 146 0.28 -4.85 10.93
N ALA A 147 0.15 -6.18 10.92
CA ALA A 147 1.22 -7.06 10.43
C ALA A 147 1.51 -6.83 8.95
N LYS A 148 0.47 -6.66 8.13
CA LYS A 148 0.61 -6.34 6.70
C LYS A 148 1.27 -4.98 6.49
N MET A 149 0.91 -3.97 7.27
CA MET A 149 1.56 -2.66 7.22
C MET A 149 3.05 -2.76 7.55
N LYS A 150 3.43 -3.49 8.60
CA LYS A 150 4.84 -3.73 8.94
C LYS A 150 5.62 -4.40 7.82
N GLN A 151 5.03 -5.39 7.14
CA GLN A 151 5.63 -6.04 5.97
C GLN A 151 5.82 -5.04 4.82
N THR A 152 4.83 -4.18 4.58
CA THR A 152 4.90 -3.16 3.53
C THR A 152 5.97 -2.11 3.85
N ILE A 153 6.08 -1.67 5.10
CA ILE A 153 7.14 -0.76 5.57
C ILE A 153 8.52 -1.40 5.33
N ALA A 154 8.71 -2.66 5.69
CA ALA A 154 9.98 -3.36 5.46
C ALA A 154 10.36 -3.39 3.96
N LYS A 155 9.38 -3.64 3.08
CA LYS A 155 9.60 -3.58 1.62
C LYS A 155 9.98 -2.17 1.16
N VAL A 156 9.30 -1.13 1.65
CA VAL A 156 9.58 0.28 1.33
C VAL A 156 11.00 0.67 1.75
N GLN A 157 11.42 0.27 2.95
CA GLN A 157 12.76 0.57 3.46
C GLN A 157 13.87 -0.03 2.59
N VAL A 158 13.61 -1.15 1.93
CA VAL A 158 14.57 -1.78 1.00
C VAL A 158 14.48 -1.20 -0.41
N SER A 159 13.27 -1.01 -0.94
CA SER A 159 13.06 -0.65 -2.35
C SER A 159 13.10 0.86 -2.63
N MET A 160 12.69 1.70 -1.66
CA MET A 160 12.63 3.16 -1.81
C MET A 160 12.89 3.89 -0.48
N PRO A 161 14.08 3.73 0.13
CA PRO A 161 14.39 4.23 1.47
C PRO A 161 14.34 5.77 1.58
N ASN A 162 14.54 6.47 0.47
CA ASN A 162 14.61 7.94 0.42
C ASN A 162 13.35 8.59 -0.17
N ASP A 163 12.30 7.81 -0.41
CA ASP A 163 11.05 8.34 -0.94
C ASP A 163 10.29 9.13 0.14
N LYS A 164 10.06 10.42 -0.13
CA LYS A 164 9.48 11.34 0.86
C LYS A 164 8.02 11.00 1.19
N ASP A 165 7.24 10.57 0.20
CA ASP A 165 5.83 10.26 0.38
C ASP A 165 5.67 9.00 1.23
N ALA A 166 6.49 7.98 0.94
CA ALA A 166 6.52 6.74 1.72
C ALA A 166 7.00 6.98 3.16
N GLN A 167 8.04 7.79 3.36
CA GLN A 167 8.53 8.15 4.69
C GLN A 167 7.49 8.94 5.50
N MET A 168 6.73 9.81 4.84
CA MET A 168 5.62 10.54 5.47
C MET A 168 4.54 9.56 5.98
N LEU A 169 4.13 8.59 5.16
CA LEU A 169 3.14 7.59 5.59
C LEU A 169 3.64 6.70 6.72
N ILE A 170 4.92 6.32 6.71
CA ILE A 170 5.54 5.57 7.81
C ILE A 170 5.50 6.40 9.10
N TRP A 171 5.86 7.67 9.03
CA TRP A 171 5.82 8.57 10.18
C TRP A 171 4.39 8.71 10.73
N GLN A 172 3.40 8.95 9.87
CA GLN A 172 1.98 9.05 10.26
C GLN A 172 1.49 7.75 10.94
N TYR A 173 1.84 6.60 10.40
CA TYR A 173 1.49 5.32 11.00
C TYR A 173 2.08 5.14 12.39
N ASN A 174 3.35 5.49 12.58
CA ASN A 174 4.02 5.41 13.88
C ASN A 174 3.36 6.35 14.91
N GLN A 175 3.03 7.59 14.53
CA GLN A 175 2.30 8.53 15.38
C GLN A 175 0.94 7.97 15.80
N MET A 176 0.17 7.42 14.86
CA MET A 176 -1.13 6.80 15.14
C MET A 176 -1.01 5.68 16.20
N ILE A 177 0.00 4.81 16.08
CA ILE A 177 0.23 3.72 17.04
C ILE A 177 0.68 4.24 18.41
N GLU A 178 1.54 5.27 18.45
CA GLU A 178 2.00 5.89 19.69
C GLU A 178 0.86 6.57 20.45
N GLU A 179 0.01 7.30 19.75
CA GLU A 179 -1.18 7.94 20.34
C GLU A 179 -2.18 6.92 20.90
N GLY A 180 -2.42 5.83 20.18
CA GLY A 180 -3.25 4.73 20.66
C GLY A 180 -2.70 4.11 21.95
N ASN A 181 -1.41 3.85 21.99
CA ASN A 181 -0.72 3.33 23.18
C ASN A 181 -0.76 4.31 24.36
N SER A 182 -0.63 5.61 24.11
CA SER A 182 -0.67 6.65 25.16
C SER A 182 -2.04 6.77 25.80
N LYS A 183 -3.11 6.78 25.02
CA LYS A 183 -4.50 6.77 25.52
C LYS A 183 -4.75 5.56 26.42
N PHE A 184 -4.27 4.40 26.01
CA PHE A 184 -4.41 3.16 26.77
C PHE A 184 -3.70 3.23 28.14
N LYS A 185 -2.44 3.68 28.18
CA LYS A 185 -1.69 3.86 29.43
C LYS A 185 -2.39 4.82 30.40
N ASN A 186 -3.00 5.88 29.87
CA ASN A 186 -3.71 6.86 30.69
C ASN A 186 -5.00 6.29 31.29
N ILE A 187 -5.72 5.41 30.57
CA ILE A 187 -6.91 4.73 31.08
C ILE A 187 -6.54 3.78 32.22
N PHE A 188 -5.49 2.98 32.08
CA PHE A 188 -5.02 2.08 33.17
C PHE A 188 -4.58 2.86 34.39
N LYS A 189 -3.82 3.94 34.21
CA LYS A 189 -3.43 4.80 35.31
C LYS A 189 -4.62 5.43 36.04
N TRP A 190 -5.70 5.74 35.30
CA TRP A 190 -6.94 6.26 35.88
C TRP A 190 -7.73 5.18 36.64
N MET A 191 -7.69 3.93 36.18
CA MET A 191 -8.33 2.77 36.81
C MET A 191 -7.53 2.22 38.02
N GLY A 192 -6.31 2.72 38.28
CA GLY A 192 -5.49 2.32 39.42
C GLY A 192 -4.86 0.93 39.32
N ILE A 193 -4.70 0.42 38.10
CA ILE A 193 -4.05 -0.86 37.79
C ILE A 193 -2.62 -0.62 37.29
#